data_01aba3aa877da144b466d6a7c43f2b5f
#
_entry.id   01aba3aa877da144b466d6a7c43f2b5f
#
_cell.length_a   1.000
_cell.length_b   1.000
_cell.length_c   1.000
_cell.angle_alpha   90.00
_cell.angle_beta   90.00
_cell.angle_gamma   90.00
#
_symmetry.space_group_name_H-M   'P 1'
#
loop_
_entity.id
_entity.type
_entity.pdbx_description
1 polymer ?
#
loop_
_entity_poly.entity_id
_entity_poly.type
_entity_poly.pdbx_seq_one_letter_code
_entity_poly.pdbx_strand_id
1 'polypeptide(L)'
;LVLRDDVSGQMQGAVVPLPGDFLSGTHRGRFSPFDGQLYVTGMQGWGSYTPTDGCFQRVRYRGGNVQQPLGIHTYRNGVIVRFSEKIDETIASEIQSHFAMSWNYRYGGQYGSPEYSGKHFGMQGHDYVAIKSASVVDDGRSLFLEIPDLQPVNQLYLRLQIGKGQFRELFVTVHALDEKSFIEAEGLVALDHKPIASHPILADLALATRKVPNPYVGVLADARAIEIQTGSNLSFQTRSFQVNPGERIALTLKNPDVVPHNWALLAPGTLREVGDLTNKLISDPDAMVRQYIPQTKAVLAYTDIVLPRESFTIYFTAPTQSGNYPYLCTFPGHWLVMNGEMRVR
;
A
#
# COMPACT_ATOMS: atom_id res chain seq x y z
N LEU A 1 -12.76 15.73 -5.86
CA LEU A 1 -12.13 16.45 -4.76
C LEU A 1 -11.19 15.53 -4.02
N VAL A 2 -10.13 16.11 -3.44
CA VAL A 2 -9.22 15.41 -2.53
C VAL A 2 -9.35 16.06 -1.17
N LEU A 3 -9.72 15.27 -0.18
CA LEU A 3 -9.76 15.66 1.22
C LEU A 3 -8.48 15.20 1.90
N ARG A 4 -7.96 16.01 2.80
CA ARG A 4 -6.77 15.70 3.59
C ARG A 4 -7.18 15.49 5.04
N ASP A 5 -6.55 14.50 5.66
CA ASP A 5 -6.67 14.21 7.08
C ASP A 5 -5.26 13.97 7.66
N ASP A 6 -4.98 14.54 8.80
CA ASP A 6 -3.72 14.34 9.52
C ASP A 6 -4.04 13.69 10.87
N VAL A 7 -3.59 12.47 11.03
CA VAL A 7 -3.75 11.73 12.28
C VAL A 7 -2.38 11.53 12.91
N SER A 8 -2.09 12.33 13.94
CA SER A 8 -0.82 12.25 14.70
C SER A 8 0.43 12.34 13.82
N GLY A 9 0.41 13.19 12.80
CA GLY A 9 1.49 13.36 11.83
C GLY A 9 1.48 12.38 10.66
N GLN A 10 0.55 11.42 10.64
CA GLN A 10 0.31 10.56 9.50
C GLN A 10 -0.70 11.21 8.54
N MET A 11 -0.24 11.59 7.35
CA MET A 11 -1.12 12.14 6.31
C MET A 11 -1.90 11.03 5.61
N GLN A 12 -3.18 11.22 5.52
CA GLN A 12 -4.14 10.37 4.81
C GLN A 12 -5.27 11.20 4.23
N GLY A 13 -6.38 10.62 3.78
CA GLY A 13 -7.51 11.39 3.29
C GLY A 13 -8.46 10.61 2.41
N ALA A 14 -9.23 11.35 1.61
CA ALA A 14 -10.23 10.74 0.75
C ALA A 14 -10.28 11.38 -0.64
N VAL A 15 -10.68 10.59 -1.62
CA VAL A 15 -11.13 11.05 -2.94
C VAL A 15 -12.65 11.04 -2.96
N VAL A 16 -13.23 12.18 -3.36
CA VAL A 16 -14.68 12.37 -3.50
C VAL A 16 -14.98 12.65 -4.96
N PRO A 17 -15.69 11.76 -5.67
CA PRO A 17 -16.15 12.02 -7.02
C PRO A 17 -17.03 13.28 -7.07
N LEU A 18 -16.83 14.11 -8.08
CA LEU A 18 -17.77 15.20 -8.36
C LEU A 18 -19.01 14.62 -9.04
N PRO A 19 -20.20 15.05 -8.63
CA PRO A 19 -21.41 14.63 -9.31
C PRO A 19 -21.46 15.18 -10.73
N GLY A 20 -21.95 14.39 -11.65
CA GLY A 20 -22.13 14.74 -13.06
C GLY A 20 -21.32 13.85 -14.00
N ASP A 21 -21.73 13.85 -15.26
CA ASP A 21 -21.12 13.06 -16.32
C ASP A 21 -20.32 13.96 -17.27
N PHE A 22 -19.17 13.46 -17.68
CA PHE A 22 -18.35 14.07 -18.73
C PHE A 22 -18.49 13.28 -20.03
N LEU A 23 -18.41 13.98 -21.17
CA LEU A 23 -18.54 13.36 -22.50
C LEU A 23 -17.37 12.45 -22.85
N SER A 24 -16.23 12.63 -22.21
CA SER A 24 -15.08 11.72 -22.32
C SER A 24 -14.32 11.64 -20.99
N GLY A 25 -13.40 10.69 -20.87
CA GLY A 25 -12.58 10.53 -19.69
C GLY A 25 -11.81 11.82 -19.34
N THR A 26 -12.01 12.35 -18.13
CA THR A 26 -11.38 13.60 -17.71
C THR A 26 -9.87 13.43 -17.58
N HIS A 27 -9.10 14.27 -18.26
CA HIS A 27 -7.64 14.20 -18.29
C HIS A 27 -6.97 15.39 -17.61
N ARG A 28 -7.48 16.59 -17.79
CA ARG A 28 -6.98 17.82 -17.17
C ARG A 28 -8.12 18.73 -16.77
N GLY A 29 -7.92 19.46 -15.69
CA GLY A 29 -8.83 20.51 -15.24
C GLY A 29 -8.07 21.73 -14.74
N ARG A 30 -8.63 22.92 -14.95
CA ARG A 30 -8.12 24.19 -14.44
C ARG A 30 -9.26 25.12 -14.06
N PHE A 31 -9.12 25.81 -12.95
CA PHE A 31 -9.95 26.93 -12.64
C PHE A 31 -9.52 28.13 -13.45
N SER A 32 -10.47 28.75 -14.14
CA SER A 32 -10.23 29.94 -14.92
C SER A 32 -10.04 31.15 -13.99
N PRO A 33 -8.97 31.92 -14.15
CA PRO A 33 -8.78 33.15 -13.36
C PRO A 33 -9.77 34.27 -13.75
N PHE A 34 -10.45 34.15 -14.87
CA PHE A 34 -11.38 35.17 -15.39
C PHE A 34 -12.78 35.04 -14.80
N ASP A 35 -13.26 33.82 -14.56
CA ASP A 35 -14.62 33.56 -14.10
C ASP A 35 -14.71 32.58 -12.93
N GLY A 36 -13.56 32.09 -12.43
CA GLY A 36 -13.47 31.18 -11.29
C GLY A 36 -14.06 29.79 -11.54
N GLN A 37 -14.46 29.47 -12.79
CA GLN A 37 -15.09 28.19 -13.08
C GLN A 37 -14.06 27.13 -13.48
N LEU A 38 -14.41 25.87 -13.23
CA LEU A 38 -13.58 24.73 -13.60
C LEU A 38 -13.81 24.36 -15.06
N TYR A 39 -12.76 24.41 -15.85
CA TYR A 39 -12.73 23.89 -17.22
C TYR A 39 -11.99 22.55 -17.23
N VAL A 40 -12.59 21.59 -17.89
CA VAL A 40 -12.09 20.21 -17.96
C VAL A 40 -11.91 19.80 -19.41
N THR A 41 -10.76 19.24 -19.73
CA THR A 41 -10.51 18.54 -20.99
C THR A 41 -10.56 17.04 -20.75
N GLY A 42 -11.05 16.32 -21.73
CA GLY A 42 -11.11 14.88 -21.69
C GLY A 42 -10.66 14.24 -22.99
N MET A 43 -10.34 12.98 -22.92
CA MET A 43 -10.01 12.13 -24.07
C MET A 43 -10.51 10.72 -23.82
N GLN A 44 -10.78 10.01 -24.89
CA GLN A 44 -11.04 8.58 -24.82
C GLN A 44 -9.80 7.88 -24.29
N GLY A 45 -9.96 7.16 -23.18
CA GLY A 45 -8.92 6.29 -22.65
C GLY A 45 -8.96 4.92 -23.30
N TRP A 46 -7.88 4.20 -23.16
CA TRP A 46 -7.76 2.82 -23.63
C TRP A 46 -8.81 1.93 -22.95
N GLY A 47 -9.73 1.36 -23.74
CA GLY A 47 -10.80 0.51 -23.23
C GLY A 47 -11.90 1.24 -22.44
N SER A 48 -11.94 2.59 -22.46
CA SER A 48 -13.01 3.34 -21.82
C SER A 48 -14.20 3.52 -22.75
N TYR A 49 -15.41 3.32 -22.21
CA TYR A 49 -16.66 3.61 -22.88
C TYR A 49 -17.03 5.06 -22.59
N THR A 50 -16.73 5.96 -23.52
CA THR A 50 -17.08 7.36 -23.42
C THR A 50 -17.98 7.78 -24.59
N PRO A 51 -18.95 8.70 -24.39
CA PRO A 51 -19.83 9.15 -25.47
C PRO A 51 -19.11 9.79 -26.66
N THR A 52 -17.94 10.40 -26.39
CA THR A 52 -17.13 11.07 -27.42
C THR A 52 -15.64 10.80 -27.20
N ASP A 53 -14.85 10.90 -28.28
CA ASP A 53 -13.38 10.69 -28.23
C ASP A 53 -12.65 11.77 -27.44
N GLY A 54 -13.25 12.93 -27.27
CA GLY A 54 -12.69 14.02 -26.49
C GLY A 54 -13.75 15.02 -26.06
N CYS A 55 -13.43 15.81 -25.05
CA CYS A 55 -14.32 16.88 -24.63
C CYS A 55 -13.55 18.09 -24.09
N PHE A 56 -14.20 19.25 -24.18
CA PHE A 56 -13.87 20.45 -23.43
C PHE A 56 -15.15 20.96 -22.77
N GLN A 57 -15.23 20.84 -21.46
CA GLN A 57 -16.45 21.13 -20.71
C GLN A 57 -16.16 22.12 -19.58
N ARG A 58 -17.19 22.88 -19.23
CA ARG A 58 -17.16 23.80 -18.11
C ARG A 58 -18.09 23.33 -17.03
N VAL A 59 -17.54 23.15 -15.83
CA VAL A 59 -18.30 22.87 -14.62
C VAL A 59 -18.68 24.19 -13.98
N ARG A 60 -19.97 24.46 -13.88
CA ARG A 60 -20.51 25.70 -13.30
C ARG A 60 -21.25 25.41 -12.01
N TYR A 61 -20.90 26.16 -10.96
CA TYR A 61 -21.77 26.26 -9.81
C TYR A 61 -22.99 27.12 -10.16
N ARG A 62 -24.17 26.55 -10.06
CA ARG A 62 -25.44 27.21 -10.43
C ARG A 62 -26.21 27.80 -9.24
N GLY A 63 -25.58 27.81 -8.06
CA GLY A 63 -26.24 28.17 -6.82
C GLY A 63 -26.96 26.96 -6.18
N GLY A 64 -27.52 27.18 -4.99
CA GLY A 64 -28.21 26.16 -4.21
C GLY A 64 -27.31 25.45 -3.17
N ASN A 65 -27.97 24.70 -2.31
CA ASN A 65 -27.29 23.98 -1.23
C ASN A 65 -26.68 22.69 -1.79
N VAL A 66 -25.38 22.71 -2.00
CA VAL A 66 -24.62 21.52 -2.42
C VAL A 66 -23.91 20.98 -1.18
N GLN A 67 -24.46 19.94 -0.57
CA GLN A 67 -23.82 19.28 0.58
C GLN A 67 -22.59 18.51 0.10
N GLN A 68 -21.49 19.22 -0.12
CA GLN A 68 -20.23 18.66 -0.58
C GLN A 68 -19.36 18.29 0.62
N PRO A 69 -18.77 17.08 0.67
CA PRO A 69 -17.77 16.76 1.67
C PRO A 69 -16.59 17.73 1.62
N LEU A 70 -16.23 18.33 2.74
CA LEU A 70 -15.13 19.30 2.89
C LEU A 70 -14.02 18.78 3.79
N GLY A 71 -14.31 17.79 4.62
CA GLY A 71 -13.34 17.23 5.55
C GLY A 71 -13.73 15.82 5.96
N ILE A 72 -12.74 15.08 6.39
CA ILE A 72 -12.89 13.75 6.94
C ILE A 72 -11.91 13.61 8.10
N HIS A 73 -12.27 12.83 9.11
CA HIS A 73 -11.34 12.40 10.15
C HIS A 73 -11.68 11.00 10.63
N THR A 74 -10.63 10.21 10.91
CA THR A 74 -10.76 8.82 11.35
C THR A 74 -10.44 8.71 12.83
N TYR A 75 -11.46 8.42 13.61
CA TYR A 75 -11.34 8.13 15.04
C TYR A 75 -11.22 6.62 15.28
N ARG A 76 -10.81 6.24 16.48
CA ARG A 76 -10.72 4.84 16.90
C ARG A 76 -12.04 4.08 16.78
N ASN A 77 -13.18 4.77 16.95
CA ASN A 77 -14.50 4.18 16.92
C ASN A 77 -15.31 4.51 15.64
N GLY A 78 -14.71 5.18 14.65
CA GLY A 78 -15.42 5.48 13.42
C GLY A 78 -14.85 6.63 12.60
N VAL A 79 -15.68 7.15 11.71
CA VAL A 79 -15.30 8.20 10.76
C VAL A 79 -16.30 9.34 10.82
N ILE A 80 -15.80 10.58 10.91
CA ILE A 80 -16.62 11.78 10.74
C ILE A 80 -16.40 12.39 9.35
N VAL A 81 -17.46 12.78 8.69
CA VAL A 81 -17.43 13.51 7.40
C VAL A 81 -18.13 14.84 7.57
N ARG A 82 -17.43 15.94 7.29
CA ARG A 82 -17.96 17.30 7.37
C ARG A 82 -18.39 17.77 5.98
N PHE A 83 -19.55 18.41 5.92
CA PHE A 83 -20.16 18.93 4.70
C PHE A 83 -20.18 20.45 4.65
N SER A 84 -20.30 21.02 3.44
CA SER A 84 -20.41 22.46 3.21
C SER A 84 -21.71 23.05 3.73
N GLU A 85 -22.78 22.27 3.75
CA GLU A 85 -24.13 22.67 4.15
C GLU A 85 -24.77 21.60 5.05
N LYS A 86 -25.85 21.96 5.70
CA LYS A 86 -26.64 21.06 6.54
C LYS A 86 -27.16 19.88 5.70
N ILE A 87 -27.07 18.70 6.25
CA ILE A 87 -27.62 17.45 5.68
C ILE A 87 -28.96 17.16 6.34
N ASP A 88 -29.73 16.26 5.73
CA ASP A 88 -31.02 15.83 6.29
C ASP A 88 -30.77 14.87 7.46
N GLU A 89 -30.98 15.35 8.68
CA GLU A 89 -30.71 14.60 9.90
C GLU A 89 -31.51 13.30 9.98
N THR A 90 -32.79 13.33 9.59
CA THR A 90 -33.64 12.13 9.64
C THR A 90 -33.09 11.03 8.73
N ILE A 91 -32.73 11.36 7.50
CA ILE A 91 -32.23 10.39 6.51
C ILE A 91 -30.80 9.96 6.85
N ALA A 92 -29.95 10.93 7.23
CA ALA A 92 -28.55 10.66 7.49
C ALA A 92 -28.30 9.91 8.82
N SER A 93 -29.27 9.89 9.73
CA SER A 93 -29.18 9.07 10.95
C SER A 93 -29.65 7.62 10.75
N GLU A 94 -30.24 7.30 9.61
CA GLU A 94 -30.69 5.94 9.29
C GLU A 94 -29.52 5.07 8.83
N ILE A 95 -29.16 4.05 9.62
CA ILE A 95 -28.00 3.18 9.35
C ILE A 95 -28.11 2.51 7.95
N GLN A 96 -29.31 2.04 7.59
CA GLN A 96 -29.54 1.37 6.31
C GLN A 96 -29.38 2.28 5.11
N SER A 97 -29.35 3.60 5.32
CA SER A 97 -29.08 4.59 4.28
C SER A 97 -27.62 4.64 3.85
N HIS A 98 -26.74 3.98 4.59
CA HIS A 98 -25.30 4.01 4.36
C HIS A 98 -24.75 2.64 4.02
N PHE A 99 -23.66 2.65 3.28
CA PHE A 99 -22.91 1.43 2.98
C PHE A 99 -21.42 1.68 3.13
N ALA A 100 -20.72 0.71 3.71
CA ALA A 100 -19.28 0.75 3.83
C ALA A 100 -18.66 -0.60 3.47
N MET A 101 -17.52 -0.57 2.78
CA MET A 101 -16.68 -1.73 2.52
C MET A 101 -15.23 -1.33 2.52
N SER A 102 -14.34 -2.28 2.78
CA SER A 102 -12.91 -2.03 2.83
C SER A 102 -12.12 -3.11 2.11
N TRP A 103 -10.95 -2.72 1.58
CA TRP A 103 -9.99 -3.65 1.00
C TRP A 103 -8.59 -3.09 1.04
N ASN A 104 -7.64 -3.98 0.92
CA ASN A 104 -6.26 -3.64 0.65
C ASN A 104 -5.93 -4.02 -0.79
N TYR A 105 -4.89 -3.42 -1.34
CA TYR A 105 -4.34 -3.85 -2.62
C TYR A 105 -2.85 -4.11 -2.46
N ARG A 106 -2.33 -4.96 -3.32
CA ARG A 106 -0.91 -5.25 -3.37
C ARG A 106 -0.36 -4.72 -4.67
N TYR A 107 0.59 -3.81 -4.56
CA TYR A 107 1.34 -3.37 -5.74
C TYR A 107 2.12 -4.56 -6.32
N GLY A 108 1.96 -4.81 -7.60
CA GLY A 108 2.64 -5.87 -8.33
C GLY A 108 3.13 -5.39 -9.69
N GLY A 109 4.06 -6.13 -10.28
CA GLY A 109 4.60 -5.84 -11.61
C GLY A 109 3.62 -6.12 -12.76
N GLN A 110 2.46 -6.70 -12.48
CA GLN A 110 1.40 -6.92 -13.45
C GLN A 110 0.49 -5.70 -13.54
N TYR A 111 -0.16 -5.54 -14.68
CA TYR A 111 -1.18 -4.50 -14.84
C TYR A 111 -2.37 -4.77 -13.92
N GLY A 112 -2.64 -3.81 -13.05
CA GLY A 112 -3.63 -3.93 -11.99
C GLY A 112 -3.05 -4.53 -10.71
N SER A 113 -3.50 -4.03 -9.58
CA SER A 113 -3.13 -4.55 -8.26
C SER A 113 -4.25 -5.42 -7.73
N PRO A 114 -4.01 -6.70 -7.40
CA PRO A 114 -5.03 -7.54 -6.79
C PRO A 114 -5.52 -6.92 -5.49
N GLU A 115 -6.81 -7.01 -5.25
CA GLU A 115 -7.49 -6.49 -4.07
C GLU A 115 -7.72 -7.61 -3.06
N TYR A 116 -7.45 -7.34 -1.80
CA TYR A 116 -7.46 -8.31 -0.71
C TYR A 116 -8.28 -7.82 0.48
N SER A 117 -8.87 -8.77 1.18
CA SER A 117 -9.53 -8.54 2.45
C SER A 117 -8.57 -7.91 3.48
N GLY A 118 -9.03 -6.87 4.17
CA GLY A 118 -8.34 -6.31 5.32
C GLY A 118 -8.50 -7.15 6.59
N LYS A 119 -9.58 -7.93 6.69
CA LYS A 119 -9.90 -8.77 7.85
C LYS A 119 -9.30 -10.17 7.75
N HIS A 120 -9.22 -10.71 6.53
CA HIS A 120 -8.79 -12.09 6.27
C HIS A 120 -7.51 -12.07 5.42
N PHE A 121 -6.38 -12.19 6.09
CA PHE A 121 -5.08 -12.12 5.45
C PHE A 121 -4.93 -13.11 4.28
N GLY A 122 -4.54 -12.59 3.11
CA GLY A 122 -4.28 -13.38 1.91
C GLY A 122 -5.54 -13.75 1.09
N MET A 123 -6.74 -13.45 1.57
CA MET A 123 -7.97 -13.65 0.80
C MET A 123 -8.22 -12.49 -0.16
N GLN A 124 -8.48 -12.78 -1.41
CA GLN A 124 -8.92 -11.78 -2.39
C GLN A 124 -10.37 -11.36 -2.14
N GLY A 125 -10.64 -10.09 -2.36
CA GLY A 125 -11.98 -9.52 -2.25
C GLY A 125 -12.06 -8.37 -1.25
N HIS A 126 -13.29 -7.91 -1.04
CA HIS A 126 -13.61 -6.78 -0.17
C HIS A 126 -14.35 -7.25 1.07
N ASP A 127 -14.14 -6.57 2.18
CA ASP A 127 -14.86 -6.81 3.42
C ASP A 127 -16.03 -5.86 3.55
N TYR A 128 -17.19 -6.38 3.91
CA TYR A 128 -18.27 -5.55 4.42
C TYR A 128 -17.85 -4.92 5.76
N VAL A 129 -18.09 -3.61 5.90
CA VAL A 129 -17.79 -2.85 7.11
C VAL A 129 -19.12 -2.49 7.79
N ALA A 130 -19.36 -3.06 8.96
CA ALA A 130 -20.58 -2.80 9.70
C ALA A 130 -20.57 -1.40 10.32
N ILE A 131 -21.60 -0.61 10.01
CA ILE A 131 -21.88 0.67 10.66
C ILE A 131 -22.83 0.36 11.82
N LYS A 132 -22.42 0.70 13.05
CA LYS A 132 -23.20 0.45 14.27
C LYS A 132 -24.21 1.55 14.53
N SER A 133 -23.84 2.81 14.30
CA SER A 133 -24.70 3.97 14.40
C SER A 133 -24.27 5.07 13.44
N ALA A 134 -25.20 5.99 13.14
CA ALA A 134 -24.95 7.18 12.36
C ALA A 134 -25.54 8.39 13.11
N SER A 135 -24.72 9.40 13.34
CA SER A 135 -25.10 10.58 14.14
C SER A 135 -24.77 11.86 13.38
N VAL A 136 -25.76 12.72 13.24
CA VAL A 136 -25.57 14.05 12.67
C VAL A 136 -25.20 15.00 13.81
N VAL A 137 -24.10 15.72 13.65
CA VAL A 137 -23.49 16.59 14.65
C VAL A 137 -23.10 17.94 14.03
N ASP A 138 -22.46 18.84 14.77
CA ASP A 138 -22.01 20.17 14.31
C ASP A 138 -23.11 20.97 13.62
N ASP A 139 -24.22 21.18 14.30
CA ASP A 139 -25.38 21.91 13.77
C ASP A 139 -25.92 21.34 12.44
N GLY A 140 -25.82 20.04 12.25
CA GLY A 140 -26.33 19.35 11.06
C GLY A 140 -25.33 19.31 9.88
N ARG A 141 -24.06 19.67 10.08
CA ARG A 141 -23.06 19.74 9.01
C ARG A 141 -22.06 18.62 9.02
N SER A 142 -22.10 17.74 10.00
CA SER A 142 -21.21 16.59 10.08
C SER A 142 -22.00 15.31 10.31
N LEU A 143 -21.54 14.23 9.70
CA LEU A 143 -22.04 12.89 9.90
C LEU A 143 -20.93 12.03 10.51
N PHE A 144 -21.16 11.53 11.71
CA PHE A 144 -20.31 10.53 12.32
C PHE A 144 -20.91 9.15 12.09
N LEU A 145 -20.09 8.24 11.57
CA LEU A 145 -20.40 6.81 11.43
C LEU A 145 -19.63 6.03 12.48
N GLU A 146 -20.30 5.41 13.42
CA GLU A 146 -19.68 4.52 14.40
C GLU A 146 -19.34 3.19 13.73
N ILE A 147 -18.06 2.91 13.65
CA ILE A 147 -17.49 1.69 13.05
C ILE A 147 -16.50 1.09 14.04
N PRO A 148 -16.97 0.29 15.02
CA PRO A 148 -16.10 -0.23 16.09
C PRO A 148 -14.94 -1.09 15.59
N ASP A 149 -15.11 -1.78 14.46
CA ASP A 149 -14.09 -2.65 13.85
C ASP A 149 -13.25 -1.91 12.78
N LEU A 150 -13.26 -0.57 12.79
CA LEU A 150 -12.43 0.20 11.87
C LEU A 150 -10.95 -0.10 12.13
N GLN A 151 -10.24 -0.40 11.06
CA GLN A 151 -8.80 -0.67 11.10
C GLN A 151 -8.09 0.04 9.95
N PRO A 152 -6.78 0.24 10.02
CA PRO A 152 -6.02 0.73 8.90
C PRO A 152 -6.23 -0.15 7.66
N VAL A 153 -6.58 0.48 6.53
CA VAL A 153 -6.82 -0.17 5.23
C VAL A 153 -6.41 0.76 4.09
N ASN A 154 -5.98 0.20 2.95
CA ASN A 154 -5.66 1.02 1.79
C ASN A 154 -6.89 1.77 1.26
N GLN A 155 -8.06 1.11 1.28
CA GLN A 155 -9.31 1.69 0.83
C GLN A 155 -10.46 1.35 1.77
N LEU A 156 -11.14 2.39 2.24
CA LEU A 156 -12.44 2.33 2.86
C LEU A 156 -13.40 3.09 1.95
N TYR A 157 -14.31 2.39 1.31
CA TYR A 157 -15.38 2.98 0.52
C TYR A 157 -16.58 3.28 1.41
N LEU A 158 -17.06 4.51 1.34
CA LEU A 158 -18.26 4.97 2.02
C LEU A 158 -19.26 5.49 0.99
N ARG A 159 -20.47 4.98 1.03
CA ARG A 159 -21.62 5.53 0.28
C ARG A 159 -22.64 6.04 1.27
N LEU A 160 -22.77 7.37 1.34
CA LEU A 160 -23.54 8.10 2.34
C LEU A 160 -24.79 8.68 1.69
N GLN A 161 -25.95 8.40 2.25
CA GLN A 161 -27.18 9.10 1.90
C GLN A 161 -27.37 10.28 2.86
N ILE A 162 -27.34 11.49 2.35
CA ILE A 162 -27.36 12.73 3.12
C ILE A 162 -28.65 13.54 2.94
N GLY A 163 -29.58 13.00 2.17
CA GLY A 163 -30.90 13.54 1.88
C GLY A 163 -31.64 12.63 0.91
N LYS A 164 -32.90 12.92 0.63
CA LYS A 164 -33.73 12.10 -0.25
C LYS A 164 -33.13 11.99 -1.65
N GLY A 165 -32.66 10.78 -2.00
CA GLY A 165 -32.01 10.51 -3.27
C GLY A 165 -30.64 11.18 -3.47
N GLN A 166 -30.07 11.74 -2.40
CA GLN A 166 -28.77 12.41 -2.44
C GLN A 166 -27.71 11.54 -1.80
N PHE A 167 -26.78 11.08 -2.61
CA PHE A 167 -25.67 10.23 -2.17
C PHE A 167 -24.34 10.96 -2.32
N ARG A 168 -23.40 10.61 -1.45
CA ARG A 168 -21.97 10.96 -1.58
C ARG A 168 -21.14 9.72 -1.42
N GLU A 169 -20.18 9.58 -2.30
CA GLU A 169 -19.23 8.49 -2.29
C GLU A 169 -17.86 9.02 -1.91
N LEU A 170 -17.19 8.33 -1.01
CA LEU A 170 -15.85 8.65 -0.59
C LEU A 170 -14.97 7.39 -0.67
N PHE A 171 -13.81 7.53 -1.26
CA PHE A 171 -12.75 6.53 -1.26
C PHE A 171 -11.67 7.00 -0.29
N VAL A 172 -11.65 6.42 0.88
CA VAL A 172 -10.84 6.87 2.02
C VAL A 172 -9.62 5.96 2.17
N THR A 173 -8.44 6.55 2.30
CA THR A 173 -7.25 5.83 2.75
C THR A 173 -7.12 6.01 4.26
N VAL A 174 -7.05 4.90 4.99
CA VAL A 174 -6.92 4.88 6.44
C VAL A 174 -5.57 4.26 6.80
N HIS A 175 -4.57 5.09 7.06
CA HIS A 175 -3.24 4.64 7.51
C HIS A 175 -3.14 4.61 9.03
N ALA A 176 -3.83 5.52 9.69
CA ALA A 176 -3.87 5.63 11.14
C ALA A 176 -5.28 5.98 11.63
N LEU A 177 -5.56 5.64 12.87
CA LEU A 177 -6.74 6.06 13.60
C LEU A 177 -6.31 7.00 14.73
N ASP A 178 -7.09 8.04 14.98
CA ASP A 178 -6.88 8.87 16.18
C ASP A 178 -6.96 7.98 17.42
N GLU A 179 -6.06 8.20 18.37
CA GLU A 179 -6.07 7.47 19.64
C GLU A 179 -7.35 7.72 20.45
N LYS A 180 -8.02 8.82 20.18
CA LYS A 180 -9.29 9.19 20.82
C LYS A 180 -10.47 8.54 20.10
N SER A 181 -11.53 8.28 20.86
CA SER A 181 -12.84 7.97 20.30
C SER A 181 -13.65 9.25 20.16
N PHE A 182 -14.46 9.35 19.11
CA PHE A 182 -15.48 10.38 19.02
C PHE A 182 -16.64 10.03 19.96
N ILE A 183 -17.01 10.94 20.85
CA ILE A 183 -18.05 10.74 21.87
C ILE A 183 -19.04 11.90 21.96
N GLU A 184 -19.03 12.83 21.01
CA GLU A 184 -19.85 14.06 21.01
C GLU A 184 -21.31 13.81 20.62
N ALA A 185 -21.69 12.55 20.36
CA ALA A 185 -23.07 12.17 20.08
C ALA A 185 -23.63 11.25 21.19
N GLU A 186 -24.93 11.30 21.38
CA GLU A 186 -25.62 10.51 22.40
C GLU A 186 -25.42 8.99 22.16
N GLY A 187 -25.17 8.26 23.23
CA GLY A 187 -24.98 6.80 23.19
C GLY A 187 -23.61 6.31 22.73
N LEU A 188 -22.71 7.21 22.34
CA LEU A 188 -21.33 6.83 21.99
C LEU A 188 -20.48 6.71 23.25
N VAL A 189 -19.60 5.72 23.24
CA VAL A 189 -18.65 5.46 24.33
C VAL A 189 -17.24 5.36 23.78
N ALA A 190 -16.26 5.70 24.62
CA ALA A 190 -14.87 5.48 24.26
C ALA A 190 -14.58 3.97 24.13
N LEU A 191 -13.91 3.60 23.05
CA LEU A 191 -13.45 2.23 22.87
C LEU A 191 -12.08 2.05 23.53
N ASP A 192 -12.00 1.06 24.42
CA ASP A 192 -10.73 0.63 25.00
C ASP A 192 -10.12 -0.43 24.08
N HIS A 193 -9.44 0.01 23.03
CA HIS A 193 -8.77 -0.89 22.10
C HIS A 193 -7.26 -0.87 22.30
N LYS A 194 -6.67 -2.06 22.21
CA LYS A 194 -5.23 -2.17 21.95
C LYS A 194 -4.92 -1.55 20.59
N PRO A 195 -3.74 -0.92 20.43
CA PRO A 195 -3.32 -0.41 19.12
C PRO A 195 -3.49 -1.50 18.06
N ILE A 196 -4.24 -1.22 17.01
CA ILE A 196 -4.38 -2.14 15.88
C ILE A 196 -3.07 -2.08 15.12
N ALA A 197 -2.35 -3.21 15.08
CA ALA A 197 -1.15 -3.31 14.26
C ALA A 197 -1.53 -3.06 12.79
N SER A 198 -0.74 -2.26 12.10
CA SER A 198 -0.92 -2.03 10.67
C SER A 198 -1.00 -3.38 9.96
N HIS A 199 -2.01 -3.54 9.09
CA HIS A 199 -2.11 -4.74 8.28
C HIS A 199 -0.85 -4.89 7.40
N PRO A 200 -0.26 -6.08 7.25
CA PRO A 200 0.98 -6.26 6.46
C PRO A 200 0.89 -5.73 5.02
N ILE A 201 -0.31 -5.71 4.44
CA ILE A 201 -0.55 -5.17 3.09
C ILE A 201 -0.51 -3.63 3.05
N LEU A 202 -0.87 -2.94 4.12
CA LEU A 202 -0.74 -1.49 4.23
C LEU A 202 0.70 -1.03 4.20
N ALA A 203 1.55 -1.90 4.64
CA ALA A 203 2.96 -1.69 4.67
C ALA A 203 3.58 -2.32 3.42
N ASP A 204 3.30 -1.82 2.23
CA ASP A 204 4.10 -2.13 1.05
C ASP A 204 5.59 -1.92 1.31
N LEU A 205 5.89 -1.14 2.33
CA LEU A 205 7.23 -0.80 2.76
C LEU A 205 7.52 -1.18 4.22
N ALA A 206 6.51 -1.36 5.07
CA ALA A 206 6.71 -1.86 6.42
C ALA A 206 6.65 -3.39 6.44
N LEU A 207 7.56 -4.00 5.77
CA LEU A 207 7.97 -5.40 5.87
C LEU A 207 8.14 -5.88 7.32
N ALA A 208 7.99 -4.97 8.26
CA ALA A 208 8.43 -5.11 9.63
C ALA A 208 7.47 -5.83 10.55
N THR A 209 6.17 -5.88 10.27
CA THR A 209 5.21 -6.38 11.26
C THR A 209 4.98 -7.89 11.20
N ARG A 210 5.22 -8.52 10.06
CA ARG A 210 5.13 -9.97 9.90
C ARG A 210 6.14 -10.45 8.87
N LYS A 211 7.28 -10.92 9.32
CA LYS A 211 8.27 -11.55 8.45
C LYS A 211 8.76 -12.87 9.04
N VAL A 212 9.12 -13.78 8.17
CA VAL A 212 9.86 -14.98 8.57
C VAL A 212 11.23 -14.54 9.06
N PRO A 213 11.64 -14.92 10.30
CA PRO A 213 12.97 -14.58 10.79
C PRO A 213 14.07 -15.07 9.85
N ASN A 214 15.01 -14.18 9.53
CA ASN A 214 16.15 -14.54 8.71
C ASN A 214 17.15 -15.39 9.52
N PRO A 215 17.48 -16.61 9.12
CA PRO A 215 18.37 -17.48 9.86
C PRO A 215 19.85 -17.03 9.83
N TYR A 216 20.19 -16.06 8.99
CA TYR A 216 21.56 -15.60 8.78
C TYR A 216 21.93 -14.32 9.53
N VAL A 217 21.13 -13.84 10.48
CA VAL A 217 21.43 -12.63 11.28
C VAL A 217 22.30 -12.91 12.50
N GLY A 218 22.53 -14.17 12.83
CA GLY A 218 23.38 -14.55 13.97
C GLY A 218 24.87 -14.30 13.68
N VAL A 219 25.54 -13.50 14.52
CA VAL A 219 26.94 -13.14 14.36
C VAL A 219 27.85 -14.38 14.41
N LEU A 220 28.71 -14.52 13.43
CA LEU A 220 29.81 -15.51 13.42
C LEU A 220 31.12 -14.83 13.83
N ALA A 221 31.77 -15.35 14.85
CA ALA A 221 33.09 -14.85 15.28
C ALA A 221 34.11 -15.00 14.11
N ASP A 222 35.04 -14.05 13.99
CA ASP A 222 36.11 -14.04 12.99
C ASP A 222 35.62 -14.10 11.54
N ALA A 223 34.40 -13.62 11.26
CA ALA A 223 33.88 -13.57 9.89
C ALA A 223 34.54 -12.45 9.09
N ARG A 224 35.00 -12.77 7.88
CA ARG A 224 35.51 -11.77 6.95
C ARG A 224 34.38 -10.90 6.42
N ALA A 225 34.54 -9.59 6.54
CA ALA A 225 33.58 -8.63 6.01
C ALA A 225 33.66 -8.55 4.47
N ILE A 226 32.51 -8.67 3.84
CA ILE A 226 32.33 -8.43 2.40
C ILE A 226 31.18 -7.47 2.22
N GLU A 227 31.42 -6.44 1.43
CA GLU A 227 30.41 -5.44 1.08
C GLU A 227 30.01 -5.60 -0.38
N ILE A 228 28.69 -5.71 -0.62
CA ILE A 228 28.09 -5.66 -1.94
C ILE A 228 27.18 -4.44 -1.98
N GLN A 229 27.35 -3.62 -2.99
CA GLN A 229 26.54 -2.45 -3.20
C GLN A 229 25.67 -2.63 -4.43
N THR A 230 24.40 -2.20 -4.35
CA THR A 230 23.54 -2.11 -5.53
C THR A 230 23.95 -0.92 -6.38
N GLY A 231 23.84 -1.06 -7.68
CA GLY A 231 24.09 0.02 -8.65
C GLY A 231 22.79 0.47 -9.29
N SER A 232 22.85 1.58 -10.01
CA SER A 232 21.74 1.99 -10.90
C SER A 232 21.47 0.91 -11.96
N ASN A 233 20.28 0.90 -12.54
CA ASN A 233 19.86 -0.05 -13.58
C ASN A 233 19.81 -1.52 -13.12
N LEU A 234 19.30 -1.76 -11.90
CA LEU A 234 19.09 -3.12 -11.39
C LEU A 234 20.37 -3.97 -11.49
N SER A 235 21.44 -3.54 -10.86
CA SER A 235 22.74 -4.24 -10.92
C SER A 235 23.38 -4.36 -9.54
N PHE A 236 24.27 -5.34 -9.37
CA PHE A 236 25.26 -5.32 -8.31
C PHE A 236 26.55 -4.71 -8.84
N GLN A 237 27.15 -3.78 -8.10
CA GLN A 237 28.45 -3.21 -8.47
C GLN A 237 29.53 -4.28 -8.41
N THR A 238 29.50 -5.16 -7.41
CA THR A 238 30.36 -6.33 -7.32
C THR A 238 29.71 -7.48 -8.06
N ARG A 239 30.23 -7.81 -9.25
CA ARG A 239 29.72 -8.91 -10.05
C ARG A 239 30.39 -10.26 -9.76
N SER A 240 31.53 -10.25 -9.12
CA SER A 240 32.18 -11.45 -8.64
C SER A 240 33.13 -11.17 -7.47
N PHE A 241 33.22 -12.13 -6.55
CA PHE A 241 34.20 -12.12 -5.46
C PHE A 241 34.65 -13.54 -5.13
N GLN A 242 35.77 -13.67 -4.44
CA GLN A 242 36.38 -14.97 -4.10
C GLN A 242 36.41 -15.16 -2.58
N VAL A 243 36.16 -16.38 -2.15
CA VAL A 243 36.24 -16.87 -0.78
C VAL A 243 36.92 -18.20 -0.68
N ASN A 244 37.44 -18.57 0.51
CA ASN A 244 38.00 -19.89 0.75
C ASN A 244 36.90 -20.90 1.12
N PRO A 245 37.08 -22.21 0.86
CA PRO A 245 36.18 -23.24 1.32
C PRO A 245 36.00 -23.20 2.86
N GLY A 246 34.75 -23.16 3.31
CA GLY A 246 34.42 -23.11 4.74
C GLY A 246 34.69 -21.74 5.43
N GLU A 247 35.03 -20.71 4.70
CA GLU A 247 35.32 -19.40 5.26
C GLU A 247 34.06 -18.79 5.89
N ARG A 248 34.21 -18.19 7.07
CA ARG A 248 33.11 -17.44 7.74
C ARG A 248 33.00 -16.04 7.13
N ILE A 249 31.82 -15.65 6.73
CA ILE A 249 31.57 -14.43 5.98
C ILE A 249 30.52 -13.59 6.72
N ALA A 250 30.79 -12.30 6.82
CA ALA A 250 29.84 -11.24 7.16
C ALA A 250 29.57 -10.41 5.90
N LEU A 251 28.48 -10.70 5.20
CA LEU A 251 28.12 -10.03 3.95
C LEU A 251 27.11 -8.91 4.24
N THR A 252 27.48 -7.69 3.86
CA THR A 252 26.61 -6.51 3.96
C THR A 252 26.16 -6.10 2.56
N LEU A 253 24.84 -6.15 2.33
CA LEU A 253 24.23 -5.52 1.16
C LEU A 253 23.91 -4.07 1.49
N LYS A 254 24.46 -3.12 0.72
CA LYS A 254 24.10 -1.69 0.77
C LYS A 254 23.25 -1.31 -0.42
N ASN A 255 22.17 -0.61 -0.18
CA ASN A 255 21.24 -0.17 -1.22
C ASN A 255 21.21 1.34 -1.39
N PRO A 256 22.08 1.95 -2.17
CA PRO A 256 22.00 3.37 -2.53
C PRO A 256 20.97 3.66 -3.63
N ASP A 257 20.37 2.63 -4.23
CA ASP A 257 19.34 2.78 -5.28
C ASP A 257 18.02 3.32 -4.71
N VAL A 258 17.09 3.64 -5.60
CA VAL A 258 15.75 4.18 -5.27
C VAL A 258 14.68 3.10 -5.17
N VAL A 259 15.03 1.84 -5.46
CA VAL A 259 14.13 0.68 -5.37
C VAL A 259 14.65 -0.36 -4.38
N PRO A 260 13.77 -1.16 -3.76
CA PRO A 260 14.18 -2.23 -2.85
C PRO A 260 14.95 -3.35 -3.56
N HIS A 261 15.91 -3.94 -2.88
CA HIS A 261 16.70 -5.06 -3.35
C HIS A 261 16.97 -6.08 -2.24
N ASN A 262 17.27 -7.31 -2.61
CA ASN A 262 17.85 -8.30 -1.72
C ASN A 262 19.00 -9.02 -2.43
N TRP A 263 19.67 -9.91 -1.73
CA TRP A 263 20.75 -10.72 -2.24
C TRP A 263 20.55 -12.17 -1.78
N ALA A 264 20.65 -13.13 -2.71
CA ALA A 264 20.54 -14.54 -2.41
C ALA A 264 21.64 -15.32 -3.10
N LEU A 265 22.39 -16.11 -2.31
CA LEU A 265 23.41 -17.04 -2.79
C LEU A 265 22.77 -18.37 -3.19
N LEU A 266 23.17 -18.90 -4.32
CA LEU A 266 22.57 -20.11 -4.89
C LEU A 266 23.57 -21.26 -5.03
N ALA A 267 23.03 -22.46 -5.07
CA ALA A 267 23.79 -23.64 -5.47
C ALA A 267 24.30 -23.52 -6.92
N PRO A 268 25.45 -24.14 -7.26
CA PRO A 268 26.00 -24.11 -8.61
C PRO A 268 24.98 -24.58 -9.66
N GLY A 269 24.88 -23.82 -10.77
CA GLY A 269 24.04 -24.17 -11.92
C GLY A 269 22.55 -23.87 -11.76
N THR A 270 22.09 -23.32 -10.62
CA THR A 270 20.67 -23.15 -10.34
C THR A 270 20.13 -21.71 -10.60
N LEU A 271 20.94 -20.83 -11.19
CA LEU A 271 20.56 -19.41 -11.43
C LEU A 271 19.23 -19.28 -12.16
N ARG A 272 19.05 -20.02 -13.24
CA ARG A 272 17.83 -19.96 -14.06
C ARG A 272 16.63 -20.57 -13.33
N GLU A 273 16.81 -21.72 -12.71
CA GLU A 273 15.76 -22.39 -11.92
C GLU A 273 15.21 -21.46 -10.83
N VAL A 274 16.10 -20.89 -10.02
CA VAL A 274 15.70 -19.97 -8.94
C VAL A 274 15.14 -18.67 -9.52
N GLY A 275 15.70 -18.15 -10.60
CA GLY A 275 15.17 -16.98 -11.31
C GLY A 275 13.73 -17.18 -11.79
N ASP A 276 13.41 -18.32 -12.37
CA ASP A 276 12.04 -18.65 -12.79
C ASP A 276 11.08 -18.79 -11.59
N LEU A 277 11.58 -19.26 -10.45
CA LEU A 277 10.81 -19.27 -9.20
C LEU A 277 10.54 -17.86 -8.69
N THR A 278 11.47 -16.92 -8.83
CA THR A 278 11.24 -15.53 -8.40
C THR A 278 10.10 -14.85 -9.18
N ASN A 279 9.95 -15.18 -10.46
CA ASN A 279 8.86 -14.65 -11.28
C ASN A 279 7.49 -15.10 -10.76
N LYS A 280 7.40 -16.29 -10.16
CA LYS A 280 6.15 -16.82 -9.57
C LYS A 280 5.80 -16.13 -8.25
N LEU A 281 6.76 -15.52 -7.57
CA LEU A 281 6.53 -14.82 -6.32
C LEU A 281 5.67 -13.55 -6.49
N ILE A 282 5.53 -13.02 -7.71
CA ILE A 282 4.65 -11.88 -8.00
C ILE A 282 3.20 -12.17 -7.59
N SER A 283 2.75 -13.41 -7.80
CA SER A 283 1.40 -13.87 -7.48
C SER A 283 1.28 -14.56 -6.12
N ASP A 284 2.37 -14.69 -5.38
CA ASP A 284 2.38 -15.35 -4.06
C ASP A 284 2.03 -14.32 -2.97
N PRO A 285 0.90 -14.48 -2.27
CA PRO A 285 0.47 -13.57 -1.21
C PRO A 285 1.45 -13.48 -0.03
N ASP A 286 2.22 -14.52 0.23
CA ASP A 286 3.19 -14.57 1.32
C ASP A 286 4.63 -14.23 0.90
N ALA A 287 4.86 -13.86 -0.35
CA ALA A 287 6.21 -13.60 -0.85
C ALA A 287 6.92 -12.49 -0.05
N MET A 288 6.20 -11.41 0.26
CA MET A 288 6.74 -10.29 1.04
C MET A 288 7.11 -10.71 2.48
N VAL A 289 6.28 -11.53 3.14
CA VAL A 289 6.55 -12.07 4.48
C VAL A 289 7.87 -12.88 4.50
N ARG A 290 8.17 -13.55 3.39
CA ARG A 290 9.41 -14.31 3.16
C ARG A 290 10.48 -13.50 2.43
N GLN A 291 10.39 -12.18 2.41
CA GLN A 291 11.38 -11.29 1.79
C GLN A 291 11.65 -11.60 0.30
N TYR A 292 10.61 -12.11 -0.42
CA TYR A 292 10.69 -12.61 -1.80
C TYR A 292 11.74 -13.72 -2.00
N ILE A 293 12.02 -14.50 -0.97
CA ILE A 293 12.93 -15.64 -1.09
C ILE A 293 12.16 -16.89 -1.54
N PRO A 294 12.50 -17.49 -2.69
CA PRO A 294 11.89 -18.73 -3.15
C PRO A 294 12.12 -19.88 -2.19
N GLN A 295 11.12 -20.70 -1.97
CA GLN A 295 11.18 -21.87 -1.09
C GLN A 295 11.87 -23.05 -1.85
N THR A 296 13.19 -23.04 -1.90
CA THR A 296 13.99 -24.07 -2.54
C THR A 296 15.30 -24.29 -1.80
N LYS A 297 15.81 -25.53 -1.83
CA LYS A 297 17.14 -25.87 -1.29
C LYS A 297 18.29 -25.29 -2.10
N ALA A 298 17.99 -24.76 -3.29
CA ALA A 298 18.99 -24.11 -4.12
C ALA A 298 19.43 -22.74 -3.57
N VAL A 299 18.65 -22.11 -2.68
CA VAL A 299 19.04 -20.89 -1.98
C VAL A 299 19.82 -21.26 -0.72
N LEU A 300 21.09 -20.84 -0.66
CA LEU A 300 22.04 -21.22 0.39
C LEU A 300 22.16 -20.17 1.50
N ALA A 301 22.05 -18.88 1.17
CA ALA A 301 22.02 -17.77 2.12
C ALA A 301 21.32 -16.57 1.46
N TYR A 302 20.75 -15.67 2.25
CA TYR A 302 20.05 -14.52 1.72
C TYR A 302 19.94 -13.37 2.73
N THR A 303 19.86 -12.12 2.21
CA THR A 303 19.48 -10.97 2.99
C THR A 303 17.96 -10.80 3.00
N ASP A 304 17.43 -10.13 4.00
CA ASP A 304 16.10 -9.52 3.88
C ASP A 304 16.14 -8.48 2.75
N ILE A 305 14.95 -7.97 2.39
CA ILE A 305 14.85 -6.81 1.49
C ILE A 305 15.50 -5.62 2.18
N VAL A 306 16.35 -4.95 1.43
CA VAL A 306 17.04 -3.73 1.83
C VAL A 306 16.37 -2.55 1.12
N LEU A 307 15.75 -1.68 1.88
CA LEU A 307 15.09 -0.48 1.36
C LEU A 307 16.13 0.54 0.83
N PRO A 308 15.69 1.52 0.03
CA PRO A 308 16.54 2.60 -0.42
C PRO A 308 17.29 3.28 0.72
N ARG A 309 18.61 3.45 0.55
CA ARG A 309 19.56 4.05 1.51
C ARG A 309 19.79 3.24 2.79
N GLU A 310 19.33 2.01 2.85
CA GLU A 310 19.58 1.09 3.96
C GLU A 310 20.67 0.06 3.64
N SER A 311 21.03 -0.72 4.65
CA SER A 311 21.92 -1.87 4.54
C SER A 311 21.46 -3.01 5.41
N PHE A 312 21.82 -4.25 5.04
CA PHE A 312 21.52 -5.44 5.80
C PHE A 312 22.73 -6.38 5.79
N THR A 313 23.09 -6.89 6.98
CA THR A 313 24.23 -7.80 7.13
C THR A 313 23.76 -9.20 7.48
N ILE A 314 24.29 -10.19 6.78
CA ILE A 314 24.10 -11.60 7.07
C ILE A 314 25.44 -12.28 7.35
N TYR A 315 25.36 -13.37 8.10
CA TYR A 315 26.51 -14.20 8.47
C TYR A 315 26.28 -15.63 8.00
N PHE A 316 27.22 -16.16 7.23
CA PHE A 316 27.15 -17.54 6.75
C PHE A 316 28.56 -18.13 6.60
N THR A 317 28.61 -19.45 6.50
CA THR A 317 29.85 -20.16 6.16
C THR A 317 29.83 -20.50 4.68
N ALA A 318 30.88 -20.13 3.97
CA ALA A 318 31.03 -20.48 2.55
C ALA A 318 30.97 -22.00 2.36
N PRO A 319 30.41 -22.48 1.26
CA PRO A 319 30.45 -23.90 0.93
C PRO A 319 31.86 -24.44 0.95
N THR A 320 32.04 -25.71 1.38
CA THR A 320 33.33 -26.38 1.42
C THR A 320 33.75 -26.91 0.04
N GLN A 321 32.81 -27.09 -0.86
CA GLN A 321 33.08 -27.54 -2.22
C GLN A 321 33.53 -26.34 -3.08
N SER A 322 34.68 -26.43 -3.71
CA SER A 322 35.15 -25.44 -4.69
C SER A 322 34.20 -25.38 -5.88
N GLY A 323 33.94 -24.17 -6.36
CA GLY A 323 33.02 -23.98 -7.47
C GLY A 323 32.58 -22.54 -7.62
N ASN A 324 31.70 -22.32 -8.60
CA ASN A 324 31.10 -21.06 -8.90
C ASN A 324 29.65 -21.05 -8.37
N TYR A 325 29.37 -20.21 -7.44
CA TYR A 325 28.07 -20.04 -6.75
C TYR A 325 27.45 -18.76 -7.22
N PRO A 326 26.40 -18.82 -8.05
CA PRO A 326 25.73 -17.60 -8.48
C PRO A 326 24.99 -16.94 -7.31
N TYR A 327 24.81 -15.64 -7.39
CA TYR A 327 23.89 -14.89 -6.55
C TYR A 327 23.04 -13.97 -7.39
N LEU A 328 21.87 -13.63 -6.90
CA LEU A 328 20.92 -12.77 -7.60
C LEU A 328 20.07 -11.94 -6.63
N CYS A 329 19.41 -10.94 -7.16
CA CYS A 329 18.30 -10.28 -6.48
C CYS A 329 17.01 -11.05 -6.77
N THR A 330 16.33 -11.53 -5.73
CA THR A 330 15.07 -12.27 -5.88
C THR A 330 13.83 -11.33 -5.86
N PHE A 331 14.03 -10.03 -5.77
CA PHE A 331 12.93 -9.10 -5.92
C PHE A 331 12.34 -9.23 -7.34
N PRO A 332 11.00 -9.30 -7.50
CA PRO A 332 10.37 -9.64 -8.77
C PRO A 332 10.86 -8.79 -9.95
N GLY A 333 11.23 -9.43 -11.04
CA GLY A 333 11.70 -8.80 -12.27
C GLY A 333 13.20 -8.44 -12.30
N HIS A 334 13.93 -8.52 -11.18
CA HIS A 334 15.33 -8.06 -11.12
C HIS A 334 16.37 -9.12 -11.58
N TRP A 335 16.12 -10.38 -11.32
CA TRP A 335 17.11 -11.45 -11.42
C TRP A 335 17.80 -11.60 -12.78
N LEU A 336 17.10 -11.28 -13.87
CA LEU A 336 17.64 -11.42 -15.23
C LEU A 336 18.89 -10.57 -15.46
N VAL A 337 18.95 -9.40 -14.86
CA VAL A 337 20.03 -8.42 -15.00
C VAL A 337 20.84 -8.24 -13.72
N MET A 338 20.22 -8.46 -12.56
CA MET A 338 20.83 -8.28 -11.25
C MET A 338 21.31 -9.59 -10.66
N ASN A 339 22.47 -10.04 -11.11
CA ASN A 339 23.11 -11.26 -10.65
C ASN A 339 24.64 -11.12 -10.66
N GLY A 340 25.32 -12.10 -10.05
CA GLY A 340 26.76 -12.18 -9.97
C GLY A 340 27.22 -13.55 -9.50
N GLU A 341 28.49 -13.69 -9.12
CA GLU A 341 29.14 -14.99 -8.82
C GLU A 341 30.07 -14.90 -7.62
N MET A 342 29.89 -15.76 -6.65
CA MET A 342 30.86 -16.05 -5.60
C MET A 342 31.70 -17.28 -6.02
N ARG A 343 33.00 -17.13 -5.98
CA ARG A 343 33.96 -18.24 -6.34
C ARG A 343 34.57 -18.80 -5.08
N VAL A 344 34.33 -20.08 -4.82
CA VAL A 344 34.97 -20.83 -3.73
C VAL A 344 36.20 -21.49 -4.30
N ARG A 345 37.42 -21.12 -3.84
CA ARG A 345 38.69 -21.61 -4.34
C ARG A 345 39.75 -21.74 -3.26
#